data_147bb3140e923d905d9ec6feea65f59c
#
_entry.id   147bb3140e923d905d9ec6feea65f59c
#
_cell.length_a   1.000
_cell.length_b   1.000
_cell.length_c   1.000
_cell.angle_alpha   90.00
_cell.angle_beta   90.00
_cell.angle_gamma   90.00
#
_symmetry.space_group_name_H-M   'P 1'
#
loop_
_entity.id
_entity.type
_entity.pdbx_description
1 polymer ?
#
loop_
_entity_poly.entity_id
_entity_poly.type
_entity_poly.pdbx_seq_one_letter_code
_entity_poly.pdbx_strand_id
1 'polypeptide(L)'
;GTIAYAENPPKKYQDIYPLNFDNDPEGIYHEVLRIVQLWIDRGVTIFRVDNPHTKPVEFWDWLLERVHETNPEVIFLAEAFTKPQMMAALGKVGFQQSYTYFTWRVDKWELTEYLTELSQEMAPYYRPNFFVNTPDILPFHLQSGNPAIFAIRAILAATLSPSWGVYSGFELFEHTALAPGREEYLNSEKYEFRPRDFDAEPNLNLLLGRLNDIREKHPALQQLRDIHFHHAPHDSVMVYSKHDGDDVMLVVCSLDPDNTVESE
;
A
#
# COMPACT_ATOMS: atom_id res chain seq x y z
N GLY A 1 -8.91 -0.61 -37.33
CA GLY A 1 -8.36 -1.21 -36.15
C GLY A 1 -9.46 -1.62 -35.16
N THR A 2 -9.22 -2.61 -34.36
CA THR A 2 -10.12 -3.03 -33.30
C THR A 2 -9.79 -2.24 -32.03
N ILE A 3 -10.81 -1.89 -31.25
CA ILE A 3 -10.62 -1.29 -29.92
C ILE A 3 -10.06 -2.36 -28.98
N ALA A 4 -8.96 -2.05 -28.32
CA ALA A 4 -8.46 -2.85 -27.21
C ALA A 4 -9.05 -2.33 -25.89
N TYR A 5 -9.38 -3.25 -24.98
CA TYR A 5 -9.81 -2.92 -23.63
C TYR A 5 -8.68 -3.15 -22.64
N ALA A 6 -8.65 -2.38 -21.55
CA ALA A 6 -7.65 -2.55 -20.52
C ALA A 6 -7.86 -3.87 -19.76
N GLU A 7 -6.76 -4.56 -19.51
CA GLU A 7 -6.73 -5.80 -18.73
C GLU A 7 -5.67 -5.71 -17.62
N ASN A 8 -6.05 -6.12 -16.43
CA ASN A 8 -5.14 -6.38 -15.31
C ASN A 8 -5.59 -7.71 -14.69
N PRO A 9 -5.10 -8.83 -15.22
CA PRO A 9 -5.62 -10.14 -14.86
C PRO A 9 -5.70 -10.37 -13.35
N PRO A 10 -6.82 -10.93 -12.85
CA PRO A 10 -7.94 -11.51 -13.63
C PRO A 10 -8.98 -10.49 -14.10
N LYS A 11 -8.83 -9.19 -13.82
CA LYS A 11 -9.80 -8.14 -14.16
C LYS A 11 -9.68 -7.72 -15.63
N LYS A 12 -10.85 -7.45 -16.24
CA LYS A 12 -10.99 -6.85 -17.57
C LYS A 12 -11.93 -5.64 -17.45
N TYR A 13 -11.53 -4.53 -18.07
CA TYR A 13 -12.24 -3.26 -17.99
C TYR A 13 -12.79 -2.92 -19.36
N GLN A 14 -14.11 -2.91 -19.51
CA GLN A 14 -14.77 -2.62 -20.80
C GLN A 14 -14.97 -1.12 -21.06
N ASP A 15 -14.74 -0.31 -20.05
CA ASP A 15 -14.88 1.16 -20.04
C ASP A 15 -13.53 1.89 -20.11
N ILE A 16 -12.40 1.17 -20.13
CA ILE A 16 -11.05 1.72 -20.21
C ILE A 16 -10.42 1.35 -21.54
N TYR A 17 -10.01 2.37 -22.30
CA TYR A 17 -9.34 2.23 -23.60
C TYR A 17 -7.88 2.66 -23.43
N PRO A 18 -6.93 1.71 -23.35
CA PRO A 18 -5.52 2.05 -23.19
C PRO A 18 -4.99 2.78 -24.42
N LEU A 19 -4.19 3.81 -24.19
CA LEU A 19 -3.43 4.45 -25.27
C LEU A 19 -2.40 3.47 -25.83
N ASN A 20 -2.27 3.44 -27.13
CA ASN A 20 -1.22 2.68 -27.78
C ASN A 20 0.04 3.54 -27.88
N PHE A 21 0.99 3.31 -27.00
CA PHE A 21 2.24 4.05 -26.93
C PHE A 21 3.14 3.85 -28.16
N ASP A 22 2.95 2.75 -28.92
CA ASP A 22 3.74 2.47 -30.13
C ASP A 22 3.32 3.35 -31.33
N ASN A 23 2.12 3.93 -31.29
CA ASN A 23 1.62 4.73 -32.42
C ASN A 23 2.29 6.12 -32.52
N ASP A 24 2.51 6.75 -31.38
CA ASP A 24 3.13 8.09 -31.28
C ASP A 24 3.77 8.24 -29.89
N PRO A 25 4.87 7.54 -29.62
CA PRO A 25 5.51 7.57 -28.33
C PRO A 25 5.94 9.00 -27.95
N GLU A 26 6.54 9.75 -28.88
CA GLU A 26 7.01 11.10 -28.62
C GLU A 26 5.85 12.05 -28.27
N GLY A 27 4.78 12.04 -29.03
CA GLY A 27 3.62 12.89 -28.77
C GLY A 27 2.93 12.53 -27.45
N ILE A 28 2.76 11.23 -27.15
CA ILE A 28 2.15 10.77 -25.90
C ILE A 28 3.03 11.15 -24.69
N TYR A 29 4.33 10.94 -24.76
CA TYR A 29 5.27 11.26 -23.68
C TYR A 29 5.22 12.75 -23.33
N HIS A 30 5.35 13.61 -24.33
CA HIS A 30 5.31 15.06 -24.13
C HIS A 30 3.94 15.56 -23.64
N GLU A 31 2.84 14.99 -24.12
CA GLU A 31 1.51 15.40 -23.66
C GLU A 31 1.27 15.00 -22.19
N VAL A 32 1.70 13.79 -21.77
CA VAL A 32 1.60 13.40 -20.37
C VAL A 32 2.49 14.26 -19.48
N LEU A 33 3.72 14.57 -19.91
CA LEU A 33 4.60 15.50 -19.19
C LEU A 33 3.93 16.87 -19.02
N ARG A 34 3.34 17.40 -20.09
CA ARG A 34 2.61 18.69 -20.07
C ARG A 34 1.46 18.66 -19.04
N ILE A 35 0.72 17.55 -18.98
CA ILE A 35 -0.39 17.38 -18.03
C ILE A 35 0.14 17.32 -16.58
N VAL A 36 1.20 16.56 -16.33
CA VAL A 36 1.83 16.49 -15.02
C VAL A 36 2.34 17.87 -14.60
N GLN A 37 3.05 18.57 -15.48
CA GLN A 37 3.56 19.94 -15.22
C GLN A 37 2.42 20.92 -14.92
N LEU A 38 1.30 20.85 -15.63
CA LEU A 38 0.13 21.66 -15.36
C LEU A 38 -0.36 21.54 -13.91
N TRP A 39 -0.33 20.32 -13.36
CA TRP A 39 -0.73 20.10 -11.98
C TRP A 39 0.34 20.50 -10.96
N ILE A 40 1.62 20.33 -11.31
CA ILE A 40 2.75 20.83 -10.49
C ILE A 40 2.65 22.35 -10.37
N ASP A 41 2.43 23.05 -11.47
CA ASP A 41 2.27 24.52 -11.50
C ASP A 41 1.08 25.01 -10.66
N ARG A 42 0.12 24.12 -10.38
CA ARG A 42 -1.03 24.37 -9.49
C ARG A 42 -0.79 23.93 -8.03
N GLY A 43 0.42 23.48 -7.69
CA GLY A 43 0.83 23.14 -6.35
C GLY A 43 0.69 21.64 -6.00
N VAL A 44 0.43 20.76 -6.97
CA VAL A 44 0.43 19.30 -6.72
C VAL A 44 1.86 18.80 -6.69
N THR A 45 2.26 18.22 -5.58
CA THR A 45 3.62 17.68 -5.37
C THR A 45 3.66 16.17 -5.16
N ILE A 46 2.49 15.51 -5.05
CA ILE A 46 2.41 14.07 -4.88
C ILE A 46 1.36 13.52 -5.87
N PHE A 47 1.77 12.55 -6.69
CA PHE A 47 0.93 11.89 -7.68
C PHE A 47 0.79 10.39 -7.34
N ARG A 48 -0.42 9.94 -7.13
CA ARG A 48 -0.73 8.50 -7.13
C ARG A 48 -1.05 8.09 -8.55
N VAL A 49 -0.30 7.12 -9.06
CA VAL A 49 -0.44 6.61 -10.43
C VAL A 49 -1.17 5.28 -10.39
N ASP A 50 -2.33 5.26 -11.05
CA ASP A 50 -3.17 4.08 -11.20
C ASP A 50 -2.55 3.12 -12.21
N ASN A 51 -2.35 1.88 -11.80
CA ASN A 51 -1.87 0.77 -12.64
C ASN A 51 -0.66 1.13 -13.57
N PRO A 52 0.45 1.70 -13.04
CA PRO A 52 1.59 2.10 -13.87
C PRO A 52 2.22 0.93 -14.64
N HIS A 53 2.09 -0.29 -14.15
CA HIS A 53 2.59 -1.51 -14.79
C HIS A 53 1.89 -1.85 -16.12
N THR A 54 0.78 -1.17 -16.45
CA THR A 54 0.07 -1.31 -17.73
C THR A 54 0.62 -0.39 -18.83
N LYS A 55 1.64 0.42 -18.53
CA LYS A 55 2.34 1.31 -19.44
C LYS A 55 3.79 0.87 -19.59
N PRO A 56 4.49 1.24 -20.68
CA PRO A 56 5.90 0.91 -20.85
C PRO A 56 6.75 1.43 -19.67
N VAL A 57 7.68 0.62 -19.18
CA VAL A 57 8.60 1.01 -18.11
C VAL A 57 9.51 2.15 -18.55
N GLU A 58 9.92 2.15 -19.81
CA GLU A 58 10.74 3.20 -20.44
C GLU A 58 10.03 4.55 -20.46
N PHE A 59 8.70 4.55 -20.58
CA PHE A 59 7.91 5.78 -20.47
C PHE A 59 8.02 6.37 -19.06
N TRP A 60 7.91 5.55 -18.02
CA TRP A 60 8.04 6.01 -16.64
C TRP A 60 9.45 6.50 -16.32
N ASP A 61 10.47 5.79 -16.76
CA ASP A 61 11.87 6.20 -16.62
C ASP A 61 12.08 7.61 -17.19
N TRP A 62 11.66 7.82 -18.43
CA TRP A 62 11.73 9.12 -19.09
C TRP A 62 10.91 10.20 -18.39
N LEU A 63 9.66 9.93 -18.02
CA LEU A 63 8.76 10.92 -17.41
C LEU A 63 9.26 11.37 -16.05
N LEU A 64 9.63 10.41 -15.19
CA LEU A 64 10.10 10.70 -13.83
C LEU A 64 11.41 11.47 -13.85
N GLU A 65 12.36 11.11 -14.74
CA GLU A 65 13.58 11.85 -14.94
C GLU A 65 13.29 13.31 -15.33
N ARG A 66 12.43 13.53 -16.33
CA ARG A 66 12.08 14.89 -16.80
C ARG A 66 11.42 15.75 -15.74
N VAL A 67 10.53 15.16 -14.95
CA VAL A 67 9.89 15.89 -13.85
C VAL A 67 10.93 16.25 -12.79
N HIS A 68 11.80 15.32 -12.39
CA HIS A 68 12.78 15.55 -11.33
C HIS A 68 13.93 16.49 -11.74
N GLU A 69 14.19 16.67 -13.04
CA GLU A 69 15.16 17.70 -13.51
C GLU A 69 14.76 19.12 -13.07
N THR A 70 13.47 19.39 -12.97
CA THR A 70 12.95 20.72 -12.64
C THR A 70 12.21 20.81 -11.32
N ASN A 71 11.65 19.67 -10.85
CA ASN A 71 10.82 19.57 -9.65
C ASN A 71 11.25 18.33 -8.82
N PRO A 72 12.44 18.35 -8.20
CA PRO A 72 13.00 17.18 -7.50
C PRO A 72 12.21 16.77 -6.24
N GLU A 73 11.36 17.66 -5.73
CA GLU A 73 10.49 17.41 -4.57
C GLU A 73 9.23 16.63 -4.92
N VAL A 74 8.90 16.46 -6.19
CA VAL A 74 7.67 15.77 -6.62
C VAL A 74 7.80 14.27 -6.41
N ILE A 75 6.76 13.68 -5.81
CA ILE A 75 6.71 12.28 -5.43
C ILE A 75 5.68 11.54 -6.29
N PHE A 76 6.06 10.38 -6.79
CA PHE A 76 5.18 9.47 -7.51
C PHE A 76 4.98 8.18 -6.73
N LEU A 77 3.71 7.84 -6.48
CA LEU A 77 3.28 6.62 -5.79
C LEU A 77 2.73 5.65 -6.82
N ALA A 78 3.29 4.45 -6.87
CA ALA A 78 2.81 3.41 -7.78
C ALA A 78 1.69 2.60 -7.12
N GLU A 79 0.50 2.68 -7.68
CA GLU A 79 -0.55 1.69 -7.37
C GLU A 79 -0.42 0.54 -8.36
N ALA A 80 0.40 -0.45 -8.00
CA ALA A 80 0.78 -1.53 -8.90
C ALA A 80 0.71 -2.88 -8.18
N PHE A 81 -0.36 -3.63 -8.44
CA PHE A 81 -0.50 -5.01 -7.97
C PHE A 81 -0.17 -5.95 -9.14
N THR A 82 1.09 -6.28 -9.29
CA THR A 82 1.63 -7.03 -10.42
C THR A 82 2.75 -7.98 -9.98
N LYS A 83 3.44 -8.60 -10.92
CA LYS A 83 4.53 -9.52 -10.63
C LYS A 83 5.68 -8.81 -9.91
N PRO A 84 6.38 -9.47 -8.98
CA PRO A 84 7.48 -8.87 -8.21
C PRO A 84 8.53 -8.17 -9.08
N GLN A 85 8.90 -8.77 -10.22
CA GLN A 85 9.88 -8.19 -11.14
C GLN A 85 9.42 -6.84 -11.73
N MET A 86 8.12 -6.70 -12.03
CA MET A 86 7.56 -5.45 -12.53
C MET A 86 7.48 -4.40 -11.42
N MET A 87 7.10 -4.79 -10.19
CA MET A 87 7.11 -3.89 -9.03
C MET A 87 8.53 -3.39 -8.77
N ALA A 88 9.53 -4.27 -8.83
CA ALA A 88 10.95 -3.92 -8.72
C ALA A 88 11.40 -2.96 -9.84
N ALA A 89 10.96 -3.19 -11.08
CA ALA A 89 11.28 -2.31 -12.21
C ALA A 89 10.74 -0.90 -11.98
N LEU A 90 9.48 -0.76 -11.55
CA LEU A 90 8.87 0.54 -11.23
C LEU A 90 9.62 1.27 -10.09
N GLY A 91 10.05 0.55 -9.06
CA GLY A 91 10.89 1.14 -8.02
C GLY A 91 12.24 1.64 -8.55
N LYS A 92 12.87 0.89 -9.45
CA LYS A 92 14.18 1.24 -10.04
C LYS A 92 14.13 2.43 -10.99
N VAL A 93 13.03 2.63 -11.72
CA VAL A 93 12.88 3.79 -12.62
C VAL A 93 12.44 5.06 -11.90
N GLY A 94 12.25 5.01 -10.57
CA GLY A 94 12.14 6.23 -9.78
C GLY A 94 10.80 6.48 -9.10
N PHE A 95 9.87 5.52 -9.07
CA PHE A 95 8.72 5.64 -8.17
C PHE A 95 9.20 5.63 -6.71
N GLN A 96 8.90 6.70 -5.97
CA GLN A 96 9.42 6.88 -4.62
C GLN A 96 8.72 6.01 -3.59
N GLN A 97 7.50 5.57 -3.86
CA GLN A 97 6.74 4.68 -3.00
C GLN A 97 5.80 3.79 -3.84
N SER A 98 5.47 2.60 -3.32
CA SER A 98 4.56 1.68 -3.98
C SER A 98 3.56 1.09 -2.99
N TYR A 99 2.34 0.84 -3.48
CA TYR A 99 1.41 -0.07 -2.85
C TYR A 99 2.00 -1.48 -2.86
N THR A 100 1.52 -2.36 -1.98
CA THR A 100 2.18 -3.64 -1.71
C THR A 100 1.19 -4.77 -1.58
N TYR A 101 1.69 -6.01 -1.62
CA TYR A 101 0.92 -7.22 -1.33
C TYR A 101 0.65 -7.45 0.16
N PHE A 102 1.03 -6.53 1.06
CA PHE A 102 0.67 -6.61 2.48
C PHE A 102 -0.81 -6.88 2.69
N THR A 103 -1.66 -6.27 1.87
CA THR A 103 -3.13 -6.45 1.89
C THR A 103 -3.54 -7.94 1.91
N TRP A 104 -2.80 -8.80 1.20
CA TRP A 104 -3.13 -10.23 1.05
C TRP A 104 -2.15 -11.17 1.78
N ARG A 105 -1.19 -10.67 2.50
CA ARG A 105 -0.31 -11.45 3.38
C ARG A 105 -0.90 -11.44 4.78
N VAL A 106 -1.40 -12.56 5.26
CA VAL A 106 -2.17 -12.62 6.51
C VAL A 106 -1.59 -13.55 7.56
N ASP A 107 -0.93 -14.62 7.15
CA ASP A 107 -0.31 -15.53 8.08
C ASP A 107 1.17 -15.16 8.39
N LYS A 108 1.68 -15.74 9.47
CA LYS A 108 3.03 -15.50 9.98
C LYS A 108 4.12 -15.78 8.95
N TRP A 109 3.99 -16.89 8.22
CA TRP A 109 5.01 -17.31 7.26
C TRP A 109 5.03 -16.35 6.06
N GLU A 110 3.88 -16.08 5.47
CA GLU A 110 3.76 -15.14 4.35
C GLU A 110 4.27 -13.74 4.70
N LEU A 111 3.91 -13.22 5.88
CA LEU A 111 4.38 -11.91 6.35
C LEU A 111 5.90 -11.91 6.55
N THR A 112 6.45 -12.94 7.19
CA THR A 112 7.89 -13.04 7.44
C THR A 112 8.69 -13.11 6.13
N GLU A 113 8.27 -13.96 5.19
CA GLU A 113 8.91 -14.11 3.88
C GLU A 113 8.86 -12.79 3.11
N TYR A 114 7.68 -12.19 3.02
CA TYR A 114 7.47 -10.94 2.28
C TYR A 114 8.27 -9.78 2.88
N LEU A 115 8.27 -9.62 4.19
CA LEU A 115 9.06 -8.58 4.85
C LEU A 115 10.58 -8.81 4.72
N THR A 116 11.02 -10.06 4.70
CA THR A 116 12.42 -10.40 4.46
C THR A 116 12.84 -9.98 3.05
N GLU A 117 12.03 -10.28 2.03
CA GLU A 117 12.26 -9.82 0.65
C GLU A 117 12.33 -8.29 0.58
N LEU A 118 11.33 -7.60 1.13
CA LEU A 118 11.26 -6.13 1.10
C LEU A 118 12.43 -5.46 1.82
N SER A 119 12.80 -5.95 3.01
CA SER A 119 13.81 -5.32 3.87
C SER A 119 15.25 -5.60 3.45
N GLN A 120 15.49 -6.67 2.71
CA GLN A 120 16.84 -7.08 2.28
C GLN A 120 17.06 -6.82 0.79
N GLU A 121 16.37 -7.57 -0.08
CA GLU A 121 16.61 -7.53 -1.51
C GLU A 121 16.08 -6.24 -2.16
N MET A 122 14.86 -5.81 -1.80
CA MET A 122 14.20 -4.68 -2.42
C MET A 122 14.50 -3.33 -1.76
N ALA A 123 14.98 -3.32 -0.52
CA ALA A 123 15.19 -2.09 0.25
C ALA A 123 16.07 -0.99 -0.41
N PRO A 124 17.05 -1.30 -1.29
CA PRO A 124 17.83 -0.28 -1.96
C PRO A 124 17.04 0.65 -2.89
N TYR A 125 15.96 0.15 -3.48
CA TYR A 125 15.23 0.85 -4.55
C TYR A 125 13.71 0.85 -4.40
N TYR A 126 13.16 0.17 -3.39
CA TYR A 126 11.72 0.00 -3.22
C TYR A 126 11.28 0.49 -1.83
N ARG A 127 10.29 1.37 -1.78
CA ARG A 127 9.72 1.88 -0.54
C ARG A 127 8.26 1.45 -0.44
N PRO A 128 7.95 0.47 0.41
CA PRO A 128 6.60 -0.04 0.57
C PRO A 128 5.72 0.95 1.35
N ASN A 129 4.46 1.01 0.95
CA ASN A 129 3.37 1.54 1.76
C ASN A 129 2.41 0.40 2.10
N PHE A 130 2.19 0.17 3.39
CA PHE A 130 1.29 -0.87 3.86
C PHE A 130 -0.10 -0.30 4.09
N PHE A 131 -0.95 -0.42 3.08
CA PHE A 131 -2.36 -0.10 3.23
C PHE A 131 -3.09 -1.26 3.91
N VAL A 132 -3.86 -0.94 4.97
CA VAL A 132 -4.76 -1.91 5.63
C VAL A 132 -6.02 -2.15 4.81
N ASN A 133 -6.45 -1.14 4.07
CA ASN A 133 -7.54 -1.13 3.08
C ASN A 133 -7.30 0.02 2.10
N THR A 134 -8.02 0.05 0.98
CA THR A 134 -7.99 1.16 0.01
C THR A 134 -9.41 1.51 -0.41
N PRO A 135 -9.65 2.64 -1.10
CA PRO A 135 -10.98 2.94 -1.67
C PRO A 135 -11.51 1.84 -2.61
N ASP A 136 -10.62 1.06 -3.20
CA ASP A 136 -10.92 -0.02 -4.15
C ASP A 136 -10.91 -1.42 -3.55
N ILE A 137 -10.33 -1.58 -2.33
CA ILE A 137 -10.06 -2.89 -1.77
C ILE A 137 -10.51 -2.96 -0.32
N LEU A 138 -11.55 -3.78 -0.09
CA LEU A 138 -11.94 -4.30 1.22
C LEU A 138 -11.41 -5.75 1.32
N PRO A 139 -10.26 -5.98 1.97
CA PRO A 139 -9.68 -7.32 2.06
C PRO A 139 -10.63 -8.33 2.70
N PHE A 140 -10.59 -9.58 2.24
CA PHE A 140 -11.48 -10.63 2.75
C PHE A 140 -11.43 -10.81 4.27
N HIS A 141 -10.25 -10.70 4.87
CA HIS A 141 -10.08 -10.85 6.32
C HIS A 141 -10.78 -9.75 7.13
N LEU A 142 -11.02 -8.55 6.56
CA LEU A 142 -11.78 -7.49 7.21
C LEU A 142 -13.29 -7.66 7.09
N GLN A 143 -13.78 -8.48 6.15
CA GLN A 143 -15.21 -8.62 5.86
C GLN A 143 -16.02 -9.30 6.97
N SER A 144 -15.34 -9.93 7.94
CA SER A 144 -16.00 -10.44 9.15
C SER A 144 -16.49 -9.32 10.09
N GLY A 145 -15.93 -8.12 9.99
CA GLY A 145 -16.20 -7.02 10.89
C GLY A 145 -15.63 -7.20 12.30
N ASN A 146 -14.81 -8.24 12.54
CA ASN A 146 -14.20 -8.48 13.85
C ASN A 146 -13.18 -7.38 14.19
N PRO A 147 -13.41 -6.54 15.22
CA PRO A 147 -12.52 -5.44 15.58
C PRO A 147 -11.07 -5.86 15.83
N ALA A 148 -10.83 -7.10 16.31
CA ALA A 148 -9.49 -7.61 16.55
C ALA A 148 -8.68 -7.72 15.26
N ILE A 149 -9.28 -8.12 14.14
CA ILE A 149 -8.59 -8.18 12.85
C ILE A 149 -8.14 -6.78 12.40
N PHE A 150 -9.01 -5.77 12.54
CA PHE A 150 -8.67 -4.38 12.23
C PHE A 150 -7.48 -3.91 13.08
N ALA A 151 -7.51 -4.19 14.39
CA ALA A 151 -6.41 -3.85 15.28
C ALA A 151 -5.10 -4.56 14.88
N ILE A 152 -5.13 -5.87 14.62
CA ILE A 152 -3.97 -6.66 14.17
C ILE A 152 -3.38 -6.05 12.90
N ARG A 153 -4.21 -5.77 11.89
CA ARG A 153 -3.73 -5.20 10.61
C ARG A 153 -3.14 -3.81 10.78
N ALA A 154 -3.74 -2.95 11.61
CA ALA A 154 -3.20 -1.63 11.92
C ALA A 154 -1.83 -1.73 12.62
N ILE A 155 -1.70 -2.59 13.63
CA ILE A 155 -0.44 -2.80 14.36
C ILE A 155 0.66 -3.29 13.41
N LEU A 156 0.37 -4.31 12.60
CA LEU A 156 1.34 -4.85 11.66
C LEU A 156 1.74 -3.81 10.60
N ALA A 157 0.79 -3.10 10.00
CA ALA A 157 1.09 -2.08 9.00
C ALA A 157 1.95 -0.96 9.57
N ALA A 158 1.58 -0.46 10.76
CA ALA A 158 2.26 0.65 11.41
C ALA A 158 3.67 0.31 11.91
N THR A 159 3.96 -0.94 12.22
CA THR A 159 5.23 -1.35 12.84
C THR A 159 6.17 -2.09 11.89
N LEU A 160 5.67 -2.69 10.81
CA LEU A 160 6.50 -3.40 9.82
C LEU A 160 7.01 -2.51 8.69
N SER A 161 6.28 -1.45 8.34
CA SER A 161 6.60 -0.60 7.19
C SER A 161 6.96 0.83 7.59
N PRO A 162 7.90 1.48 6.88
CA PRO A 162 8.19 2.90 7.06
C PRO A 162 7.01 3.81 6.72
N SER A 163 6.10 3.36 5.86
CA SER A 163 4.87 4.06 5.50
C SER A 163 3.69 3.12 5.54
N TRP A 164 2.57 3.60 6.04
CA TRP A 164 1.33 2.85 6.08
C TRP A 164 0.13 3.74 5.78
N GLY A 165 -0.96 3.14 5.31
CA GLY A 165 -2.15 3.86 4.89
C GLY A 165 -3.43 3.24 5.43
N VAL A 166 -4.38 4.11 5.75
CA VAL A 166 -5.74 3.78 6.18
C VAL A 166 -6.71 4.52 5.28
N TYR A 167 -7.64 3.81 4.66
CA TYR A 167 -8.76 4.43 3.99
C TYR A 167 -9.91 4.64 4.98
N SER A 168 -10.55 5.79 4.90
CA SER A 168 -11.65 6.23 5.78
C SER A 168 -12.74 5.17 5.93
N GLY A 169 -13.17 4.95 7.17
CA GLY A 169 -14.14 3.92 7.55
C GLY A 169 -13.50 2.67 8.14
N PHE A 170 -12.19 2.47 7.96
CA PHE A 170 -11.45 1.42 8.66
C PHE A 170 -11.52 1.60 10.18
N GLU A 171 -11.34 2.83 10.65
CA GLU A 171 -11.45 3.21 12.06
C GLU A 171 -12.84 2.93 12.66
N LEU A 172 -13.85 2.85 11.82
CA LEU A 172 -15.25 2.55 12.20
C LEU A 172 -15.64 1.09 11.90
N PHE A 173 -14.66 0.24 11.60
CA PHE A 173 -14.87 -1.18 11.26
C PHE A 173 -15.80 -1.40 10.06
N GLU A 174 -15.75 -0.51 9.07
CA GLU A 174 -16.52 -0.72 7.83
C GLU A 174 -16.05 -1.98 7.11
N HIS A 175 -16.97 -2.93 6.91
CA HIS A 175 -16.64 -4.27 6.45
C HIS A 175 -17.64 -4.84 5.43
N THR A 176 -18.59 -4.05 4.98
CA THR A 176 -19.64 -4.55 4.08
C THR A 176 -19.13 -4.56 2.65
N ALA A 177 -18.96 -5.76 2.10
CA ALA A 177 -18.61 -5.95 0.70
C ALA A 177 -19.77 -5.71 -0.25
N LEU A 178 -19.45 -5.30 -1.49
CA LEU A 178 -20.43 -5.10 -2.56
C LEU A 178 -21.25 -6.37 -2.84
N ALA A 179 -20.61 -7.54 -2.82
CA ALA A 179 -21.24 -8.84 -2.98
C ALA A 179 -20.32 -9.93 -2.40
N PRO A 180 -20.83 -11.13 -2.12
CA PRO A 180 -20.02 -12.27 -1.70
C PRO A 180 -18.88 -12.54 -2.70
N GLY A 181 -17.66 -12.73 -2.20
CA GLY A 181 -16.48 -12.99 -3.01
C GLY A 181 -15.90 -11.76 -3.73
N ARG A 182 -16.36 -10.55 -3.39
CA ARG A 182 -15.79 -9.29 -3.88
C ARG A 182 -14.99 -8.60 -2.78
N GLU A 183 -13.86 -8.01 -3.15
CA GLU A 183 -13.05 -7.14 -2.29
C GLU A 183 -13.34 -5.66 -2.57
N GLU A 184 -14.58 -5.32 -2.88
CA GLU A 184 -15.04 -3.96 -3.12
C GLU A 184 -16.06 -3.58 -2.04
N TYR A 185 -15.99 -2.33 -1.57
CA TYR A 185 -16.95 -1.81 -0.60
C TYR A 185 -18.33 -1.64 -1.21
N LEU A 186 -19.37 -2.00 -0.46
CA LEU A 186 -20.74 -1.57 -0.77
C LEU A 186 -20.83 -0.05 -0.66
N ASN A 187 -21.46 0.60 -1.65
CA ASN A 187 -21.60 2.05 -1.71
C ASN A 187 -20.25 2.77 -1.62
N SER A 188 -19.33 2.36 -2.49
CA SER A 188 -17.99 2.94 -2.59
C SER A 188 -18.04 4.43 -2.91
N GLU A 189 -17.18 5.25 -2.28
CA GLU A 189 -17.04 6.69 -2.54
C GLU A 189 -16.56 7.04 -3.96
N LYS A 190 -16.26 6.07 -4.78
CA LYS A 190 -16.01 6.27 -6.22
C LYS A 190 -17.18 6.98 -6.92
N TYR A 191 -18.42 6.74 -6.45
CA TYR A 191 -19.62 7.13 -7.16
C TYR A 191 -20.60 7.93 -6.31
N GLU A 192 -20.40 7.98 -4.99
CA GLU A 192 -21.31 8.68 -4.10
C GLU A 192 -20.59 9.25 -2.88
N PHE A 193 -21.08 10.37 -2.37
CA PHE A 193 -20.59 10.94 -1.12
C PHE A 193 -21.05 10.10 0.06
N ARG A 194 -20.11 9.72 0.95
CA ARG A 194 -20.37 8.93 2.14
C ARG A 194 -20.00 9.71 3.40
N PRO A 195 -20.97 10.36 4.04
CA PRO A 195 -20.73 11.01 5.32
C PRO A 195 -20.48 9.97 6.41
N ARG A 196 -19.50 10.23 7.27
CA ARG A 196 -19.18 9.39 8.43
C ARG A 196 -19.17 10.23 9.69
N ASP A 197 -19.66 9.67 10.77
CA ASP A 197 -19.43 10.15 12.13
C ASP A 197 -18.17 9.46 12.67
N PHE A 198 -17.03 10.13 12.59
CA PHE A 198 -15.75 9.58 13.00
C PHE A 198 -15.62 9.43 14.52
N ASP A 199 -16.51 10.04 15.31
CA ASP A 199 -16.55 9.90 16.76
C ASP A 199 -17.52 8.80 17.22
N ALA A 200 -18.24 8.14 16.28
CA ALA A 200 -19.14 7.03 16.60
C ALA A 200 -18.36 5.87 17.26
N GLU A 201 -18.97 5.29 18.29
CA GLU A 201 -18.41 4.13 18.99
C GLU A 201 -19.15 2.83 18.58
N PRO A 202 -18.45 1.69 18.50
CA PRO A 202 -17.00 1.52 18.76
C PRO A 202 -16.14 2.00 17.59
N ASN A 203 -14.92 2.48 17.89
CA ASN A 203 -13.95 2.89 16.88
C ASN A 203 -12.51 2.53 17.26
N LEU A 204 -11.58 2.70 16.31
CA LEU A 204 -10.14 2.47 16.47
C LEU A 204 -9.32 3.76 16.68
N ASN A 205 -9.95 4.93 16.79
CA ASN A 205 -9.26 6.21 16.80
C ASN A 205 -8.13 6.28 17.82
N LEU A 206 -8.39 5.79 19.05
CA LEU A 206 -7.39 5.77 20.12
C LEU A 206 -6.19 4.87 19.76
N LEU A 207 -6.42 3.70 19.16
CA LEU A 207 -5.35 2.79 18.77
C LEU A 207 -4.52 3.39 17.63
N LEU A 208 -5.17 3.93 16.59
CA LEU A 208 -4.48 4.53 15.44
C LEU A 208 -3.64 5.74 15.87
N GLY A 209 -4.21 6.60 16.71
CA GLY A 209 -3.48 7.72 17.31
C GLY A 209 -2.27 7.25 18.11
N ARG A 210 -2.44 6.22 18.96
CA ARG A 210 -1.35 5.66 19.75
C ARG A 210 -0.22 5.04 18.89
N LEU A 211 -0.57 4.35 17.83
CA LEU A 211 0.41 3.81 16.88
C LEU A 211 1.23 4.92 16.22
N ASN A 212 0.58 6.01 15.80
CA ASN A 212 1.28 7.15 15.23
C ASN A 212 2.18 7.86 16.24
N ASP A 213 1.72 8.04 17.49
CA ASP A 213 2.54 8.60 18.59
C ASP A 213 3.81 7.77 18.86
N ILE A 214 3.68 6.43 18.80
CA ILE A 214 4.81 5.51 18.97
C ILE A 214 5.76 5.65 17.78
N ARG A 215 5.26 5.66 16.55
CA ARG A 215 6.08 5.82 15.33
C ARG A 215 6.84 7.14 15.31
N GLU A 216 6.22 8.23 15.74
CA GLU A 216 6.88 9.54 15.81
C GLU A 216 8.08 9.54 16.77
N LYS A 217 7.98 8.80 17.85
CA LYS A 217 9.03 8.73 18.90
C LYS A 217 10.13 7.71 18.60
N HIS A 218 9.87 6.73 17.75
CA HIS A 218 10.76 5.61 17.50
C HIS A 218 11.19 5.55 16.02
N PRO A 219 12.37 6.12 15.68
CA PRO A 219 12.93 6.05 14.32
C PRO A 219 13.05 4.63 13.78
N ALA A 220 13.28 3.62 14.62
CA ALA A 220 13.31 2.21 14.23
C ALA A 220 12.05 1.78 13.48
N LEU A 221 10.87 2.33 13.81
CA LEU A 221 9.62 2.02 13.11
C LEU A 221 9.46 2.78 11.78
N GLN A 222 10.29 3.78 11.52
CA GLN A 222 10.30 4.55 10.27
C GLN A 222 11.29 3.99 9.24
N GLN A 223 11.98 2.89 9.58
CA GLN A 223 12.92 2.17 8.74
C GLN A 223 12.27 0.94 8.12
N LEU A 224 12.71 0.58 6.90
CA LEU A 224 12.37 -0.69 6.27
C LEU A 224 13.38 -1.78 6.66
N ARG A 225 14.65 -1.41 6.73
CA ARG A 225 15.78 -2.28 7.06
C ARG A 225 15.85 -2.55 8.56
N ASP A 226 16.81 -3.37 8.95
CA ASP A 226 17.11 -3.67 10.35
C ASP A 226 15.93 -4.26 11.13
N ILE A 227 15.15 -5.09 10.44
CA ILE A 227 14.13 -5.94 11.03
C ILE A 227 14.68 -7.33 11.25
N HIS A 228 14.41 -7.90 12.43
CA HIS A 228 14.79 -9.25 12.80
C HIS A 228 13.57 -10.01 13.35
N PHE A 229 13.24 -11.14 12.72
CA PHE A 229 12.16 -12.02 13.16
C PHE A 229 12.67 -13.01 14.19
N HIS A 230 11.99 -13.11 15.32
CA HIS A 230 12.33 -14.01 16.40
C HIS A 230 11.47 -15.27 16.36
N HIS A 231 12.04 -16.38 16.85
CA HIS A 231 11.29 -17.61 16.97
C HIS A 231 10.18 -17.46 18.01
N ALA A 232 8.98 -17.89 17.63
CA ALA A 232 7.85 -18.10 18.52
C ALA A 232 7.21 -19.43 18.10
N PRO A 233 7.04 -20.40 19.00
CA PRO A 233 6.59 -21.74 18.62
C PRO A 233 5.14 -21.79 18.11
N HIS A 234 4.31 -20.82 18.48
CA HIS A 234 2.93 -20.75 18.03
C HIS A 234 2.80 -20.03 16.67
N ASP A 235 2.10 -20.65 15.72
CA ASP A 235 1.96 -20.10 14.36
C ASP A 235 1.19 -18.77 14.30
N SER A 236 0.30 -18.54 15.27
CA SER A 236 -0.44 -17.27 15.38
C SER A 236 0.30 -16.20 16.19
N VAL A 237 1.54 -16.43 16.62
CA VAL A 237 2.32 -15.40 17.34
C VAL A 237 3.51 -14.98 16.50
N MET A 238 3.52 -13.69 16.14
CA MET A 238 4.61 -13.07 15.39
C MET A 238 5.42 -12.18 16.32
N VAL A 239 6.74 -12.39 16.35
CA VAL A 239 7.69 -11.63 17.16
C VAL A 239 8.80 -11.11 16.28
N TYR A 240 9.04 -9.81 16.33
CA TYR A 240 10.13 -9.16 15.61
C TYR A 240 10.66 -7.95 16.33
N SER A 241 11.92 -7.64 16.09
CA SER A 241 12.53 -6.38 16.52
C SER A 241 12.96 -5.53 15.35
N LYS A 242 12.93 -4.21 15.56
CA LYS A 242 13.45 -3.22 14.61
C LYS A 242 14.43 -2.31 15.33
N HIS A 243 15.45 -1.88 14.60
CA HIS A 243 16.55 -1.11 15.15
C HIS A 243 16.83 0.13 14.31
N ASP A 244 17.20 1.23 14.98
CA ASP A 244 17.85 2.40 14.38
C ASP A 244 18.81 3.00 15.40
N GLY A 245 20.10 2.68 15.28
CA GLY A 245 21.09 3.01 16.31
C GLY A 245 20.73 2.39 17.65
N ASP A 246 20.57 3.23 18.68
CA ASP A 246 20.20 2.82 20.04
C ASP A 246 18.68 2.65 20.24
N ASP A 247 17.88 3.04 19.25
CA ASP A 247 16.43 2.83 19.30
C ASP A 247 16.08 1.40 18.89
N VAL A 248 15.52 0.65 19.83
CA VAL A 248 15.15 -0.76 19.63
C VAL A 248 13.69 -0.96 19.99
N MET A 249 12.91 -1.44 19.03
CA MET A 249 11.51 -1.77 19.21
C MET A 249 11.29 -3.28 19.10
N LEU A 250 10.77 -3.91 20.14
CA LEU A 250 10.29 -5.28 20.12
C LEU A 250 8.77 -5.28 19.98
N VAL A 251 8.29 -5.99 18.95
CA VAL A 251 6.86 -6.14 18.70
C VAL A 251 6.47 -7.60 18.85
N VAL A 252 5.44 -7.83 19.66
CA VAL A 252 4.79 -9.14 19.81
C VAL A 252 3.33 -8.99 19.41
N CYS A 253 2.90 -9.72 18.41
CA CYS A 253 1.55 -9.62 17.87
C CYS A 253 0.91 -11.00 17.75
N SER A 254 -0.29 -11.17 18.33
CA SER A 254 -1.14 -12.32 18.01
C SER A 254 -1.83 -12.07 16.68
N LEU A 255 -1.80 -13.05 15.80
CA LEU A 255 -2.51 -13.06 14.51
C LEU A 255 -3.89 -13.75 14.61
N ASP A 256 -4.22 -14.33 15.77
CA ASP A 256 -5.52 -14.94 16.03
C ASP A 256 -6.49 -13.88 16.59
N PRO A 257 -7.56 -13.54 15.86
CA PRO A 257 -8.50 -12.53 16.32
C PRO A 257 -9.54 -13.05 17.30
N ASP A 258 -9.66 -14.38 17.47
CA ASP A 258 -10.76 -15.01 18.16
C ASP A 258 -10.34 -15.67 19.49
N ASN A 259 -9.05 -16.03 19.62
CA ASN A 259 -8.56 -16.78 20.75
C ASN A 259 -7.38 -16.10 21.46
N THR A 260 -7.30 -16.30 22.79
CA THR A 260 -6.09 -16.01 23.53
C THR A 260 -5.04 -17.07 23.24
N VAL A 261 -3.85 -16.64 22.88
CA VAL A 261 -2.74 -17.51 22.51
C VAL A 261 -1.62 -17.36 23.53
N GLU A 262 -1.12 -18.49 24.03
CA GLU A 262 0.07 -18.55 24.89
C GLU A 262 1.27 -19.03 24.05
N SER A 263 2.40 -18.36 24.20
CA SER A 263 3.65 -18.69 23.52
C SER A 263 4.83 -18.34 24.43
N GLU A 264 5.86 -19.18 24.43
CA GLU A 264 7.12 -19.02 25.18
C GLU A 264 8.24 -18.51 24.28
#